data_204422b3b3335093f0e19734776a81ab
#
_entry.id   204422b3b3335093f0e19734776a81ab
#
_cell.length_a   1.000
_cell.length_b   1.000
_cell.length_c   1.000
_cell.angle_alpha   90.00
_cell.angle_beta   90.00
_cell.angle_gamma   90.00
#
_symmetry.space_group_name_H-M   'P 1'
#
loop_
_entity.id
_entity.type
_entity.pdbx_description
1 polymer ?
#
loop_
_entity_poly.entity_id
_entity_poly.type
_entity_poly.pdbx_seq_one_letter_code
_entity_poly.pdbx_strand_id
1 'polypeptide(L)'
;MSLEKESAARAHEFWHNLFSSAPERVNYDPEEKQADLTPGALSALRIMREPQLPVSIHSINQFPEGAKRRLYRPLLPPELLTSFGVDPISWKGPGGEQHVALSAPPDKGLMKLVVRHAVDARDPLAYLELVDNAFNGINVVLLVINDPDSPRYDTDSSPEGENTLFGTVHRNREAEQAAMEAGLAPGQVRTGLRASRAALQHLEAFLMLMGHELFYMEPLTYVAAILFERMGASYMNGRRLMETIDAEFRPGGKLYEALDGSTPFRRKEQWQTIRGRAWAIHDGILDVIDQRWDGIRMTKRLGRNAGVNTFPDGEY
;
A
#
# COMPACT_ATOMS: atom_id res chain seq x y z
N MET A 1 -8.83 15.73 -20.32
CA MET A 1 -7.55 15.34 -19.69
C MET A 1 -7.85 14.04 -18.99
N SER A 2 -7.27 12.90 -19.43
CA SER A 2 -7.76 11.58 -19.05
C SER A 2 -7.35 11.23 -17.60
N LEU A 3 -8.17 10.44 -16.92
CA LEU A 3 -7.93 9.89 -15.58
C LEU A 3 -6.57 9.19 -15.45
N GLU A 4 -6.03 8.66 -16.56
CA GLU A 4 -4.67 8.10 -16.64
C GLU A 4 -3.56 9.12 -16.34
N LYS A 5 -3.71 10.37 -16.84
CA LYS A 5 -2.76 11.45 -16.54
C LYS A 5 -2.84 11.89 -15.08
N GLU A 6 -4.01 11.82 -14.46
CA GLU A 6 -4.16 12.10 -13.03
C GLU A 6 -3.59 10.99 -12.15
N SER A 7 -3.77 9.72 -12.51
CA SER A 7 -3.18 8.57 -11.79
C SER A 7 -1.66 8.58 -11.92
N ALA A 8 -1.13 8.79 -13.12
CA ALA A 8 0.31 8.93 -13.35
C ALA A 8 0.91 10.17 -12.68
N ALA A 9 0.18 11.30 -12.67
CA ALA A 9 0.59 12.50 -11.96
C ALA A 9 0.63 12.31 -10.45
N ARG A 10 -0.33 11.58 -9.87
CA ARG A 10 -0.32 11.22 -8.43
C ARG A 10 0.83 10.28 -8.09
N ALA A 11 1.13 9.30 -8.94
CA ALA A 11 2.29 8.45 -8.76
C ALA A 11 3.59 9.25 -8.87
N HIS A 12 3.69 10.20 -9.81
CA HIS A 12 4.85 11.09 -9.95
C HIS A 12 5.04 12.00 -8.72
N GLU A 13 3.98 12.63 -8.25
CA GLU A 13 4.00 13.48 -7.05
C GLU A 13 4.37 12.64 -5.81
N PHE A 14 3.93 11.39 -5.75
CA PHE A 14 4.30 10.41 -4.73
C PHE A 14 5.81 10.20 -4.67
N TRP A 15 6.44 9.81 -5.78
CA TRP A 15 7.87 9.49 -5.81
C TRP A 15 8.74 10.74 -5.61
N HIS A 16 8.39 11.86 -6.21
CA HIS A 16 9.10 13.12 -6.02
C HIS A 16 9.08 13.56 -4.54
N ASN A 17 7.95 13.46 -3.87
CA ASN A 17 7.82 13.84 -2.45
C ASN A 17 8.46 12.81 -1.50
N LEU A 18 8.54 11.53 -1.89
CA LEU A 18 9.17 10.47 -1.10
C LEU A 18 10.69 10.69 -0.97
N PHE A 19 11.32 11.21 -2.03
CA PHE A 19 12.77 11.36 -2.10
C PHE A 19 13.27 12.78 -1.85
N SER A 20 12.42 13.80 -1.86
CA SER A 20 12.83 15.22 -1.75
C SER A 20 12.64 15.86 -0.38
N SER A 21 11.97 15.21 0.59
CA SER A 21 11.74 15.81 1.91
C SER A 21 12.65 15.23 2.99
N ALA A 22 13.64 16.03 3.43
CA ALA A 22 14.29 15.79 4.70
C ALA A 22 13.28 16.01 5.86
N PRO A 23 13.34 15.21 6.96
CA PRO A 23 12.39 15.35 8.05
C PRO A 23 12.58 16.68 8.79
N GLU A 24 11.51 17.48 8.90
CA GLU A 24 11.49 18.69 9.72
C GLU A 24 11.69 18.37 11.22
N ARG A 25 12.45 19.19 11.92
CA ARG A 25 12.66 19.06 13.36
C ARG A 25 11.41 19.48 14.12
N VAL A 26 10.76 18.55 14.81
CA VAL A 26 9.58 18.78 15.64
C VAL A 26 10.00 18.73 17.14
N ASN A 27 9.61 19.72 17.93
CA ASN A 27 9.81 19.74 19.37
C ASN A 27 8.84 18.77 20.08
N TYR A 28 9.36 18.02 21.06
CA TYR A 28 8.67 16.96 21.80
C TYR A 28 8.21 17.46 23.19
N ASP A 29 7.00 17.04 23.59
CA ASP A 29 6.44 17.24 24.94
C ASP A 29 6.43 15.90 25.70
N PRO A 30 7.07 15.80 26.89
CA PRO A 30 7.26 14.54 27.60
C PRO A 30 6.06 14.03 28.45
N GLU A 31 4.95 14.77 28.59
CA GLU A 31 3.86 14.41 29.54
C GLU A 31 2.75 13.51 28.98
N GLU A 32 2.97 12.77 27.89
CA GLU A 32 1.95 11.95 27.23
C GLU A 32 1.68 10.60 27.90
N LYS A 33 0.45 10.40 28.39
CA LYS A 33 -0.08 9.08 28.78
C LYS A 33 -0.54 8.28 27.57
N GLN A 34 -0.08 7.05 27.48
CA GLN A 34 -0.27 6.07 26.41
C GLN A 34 -1.71 5.54 26.36
N ALA A 35 -2.31 5.51 25.18
CA ALA A 35 -3.49 4.67 24.90
C ALA A 35 -2.99 3.31 24.35
N ASP A 36 -3.22 2.25 25.14
CA ASP A 36 -2.75 0.90 24.84
C ASP A 36 -3.77 0.21 23.90
N LEU A 37 -3.39 0.02 22.63
CA LEU A 37 -4.22 -0.67 21.64
C LEU A 37 -3.87 -2.17 21.58
N THR A 38 -4.13 -2.90 22.66
CA THR A 38 -4.05 -4.37 22.66
C THR A 38 -5.20 -4.98 21.84
N PRO A 39 -5.08 -6.26 21.38
CA PRO A 39 -6.18 -6.97 20.68
C PRO A 39 -7.49 -6.98 21.47
N GLY A 40 -7.45 -6.94 22.79
CA GLY A 40 -8.62 -6.78 23.67
C GLY A 40 -9.24 -5.39 23.58
N ALA A 41 -8.44 -4.32 23.50
CA ALA A 41 -8.91 -2.96 23.31
C ALA A 41 -9.60 -2.78 21.94
N LEU A 42 -9.08 -3.43 20.88
CA LEU A 42 -9.72 -3.44 19.56
C LEU A 42 -11.11 -4.08 19.57
N SER A 43 -11.31 -5.12 20.39
CA SER A 43 -12.63 -5.75 20.58
C SER A 43 -13.59 -4.86 21.37
N ALA A 44 -13.10 -4.09 22.33
CA ALA A 44 -13.90 -3.13 23.10
C ALA A 44 -14.35 -1.93 22.25
N LEU A 45 -13.51 -1.46 21.32
CA LEU A 45 -13.84 -0.36 20.38
C LEU A 45 -15.01 -0.71 19.46
N ARG A 46 -15.24 -2.00 19.14
CA ARG A 46 -16.40 -2.45 18.37
C ARG A 46 -17.75 -2.19 19.06
N ILE A 47 -17.76 -1.98 20.36
CA ILE A 47 -18.96 -1.76 21.15
C ILE A 47 -19.30 -0.27 21.26
N MET A 48 -18.35 0.62 20.98
CA MET A 48 -18.54 2.06 21.00
C MET A 48 -19.33 2.53 19.77
N ARG A 49 -20.48 3.18 20.01
CA ARG A 49 -21.35 3.70 18.93
C ARG A 49 -20.97 5.12 18.49
N GLU A 50 -20.15 5.83 19.25
CA GLU A 50 -19.79 7.22 18.96
C GLU A 50 -18.31 7.30 18.50
N PRO A 51 -18.01 8.13 17.48
CA PRO A 51 -16.64 8.37 17.04
C PRO A 51 -15.79 8.93 18.19
N GLN A 52 -14.60 8.38 18.39
CA GLN A 52 -13.62 8.85 19.37
C GLN A 52 -12.63 9.86 18.77
N LEU A 53 -12.55 9.90 17.45
CA LEU A 53 -11.72 10.81 16.66
C LEU A 53 -12.59 11.62 15.71
N PRO A 54 -12.10 12.76 15.18
CA PRO A 54 -12.75 13.46 14.07
C PRO A 54 -12.95 12.52 12.87
N VAL A 55 -14.08 12.64 12.20
CA VAL A 55 -14.53 11.73 11.12
C VAL A 55 -13.77 11.89 9.80
N SER A 56 -12.91 12.91 9.66
CA SER A 56 -12.13 13.15 8.44
C SER A 56 -10.66 13.44 8.74
N ILE A 57 -9.80 13.08 7.80
CA ILE A 57 -8.36 13.42 7.82
C ILE A 57 -8.21 14.95 7.87
N HIS A 58 -8.99 15.68 7.07
CA HIS A 58 -8.98 17.15 7.08
C HIS A 58 -9.22 17.70 8.47
N SER A 59 -10.22 17.18 9.21
CA SER A 59 -10.51 17.65 10.57
C SER A 59 -9.38 17.33 11.55
N ILE A 60 -8.74 16.16 11.44
CA ILE A 60 -7.56 15.82 12.24
C ILE A 60 -6.40 16.77 11.92
N ASN A 61 -6.22 17.12 10.65
CA ASN A 61 -5.13 17.99 10.19
C ASN A 61 -5.23 19.44 10.68
N GLN A 62 -6.39 19.88 11.20
CA GLN A 62 -6.55 21.20 11.84
C GLN A 62 -5.89 21.30 13.21
N PHE A 63 -5.58 20.18 13.87
CA PHE A 63 -4.95 20.18 15.18
C PHE A 63 -3.47 20.59 15.10
N PRO A 64 -2.89 21.12 16.21
CA PRO A 64 -1.45 21.35 16.31
C PRO A 64 -0.64 20.08 16.08
N GLU A 65 0.61 20.22 15.63
CA GLU A 65 1.48 19.10 15.23
C GLU A 65 1.61 18.00 16.30
N GLY A 66 1.81 18.36 17.58
CA GLY A 66 1.87 17.39 18.67
C GLY A 66 0.59 16.59 18.84
N ALA A 67 -0.57 17.22 18.65
CA ALA A 67 -1.87 16.55 18.70
C ALA A 67 -2.06 15.63 17.47
N LYS A 68 -1.69 16.09 16.27
CA LYS A 68 -1.73 15.25 15.05
C LYS A 68 -0.90 13.97 15.23
N ARG A 69 0.33 14.08 15.74
CA ARG A 69 1.18 12.93 16.04
C ARG A 69 0.51 11.92 16.98
N ARG A 70 -0.14 12.40 18.05
CA ARG A 70 -0.88 11.53 18.97
C ARG A 70 -2.04 10.83 18.29
N LEU A 71 -2.82 11.58 17.51
CA LEU A 71 -4.02 11.07 16.82
C LEU A 71 -3.67 10.04 15.75
N TYR A 72 -2.58 10.22 15.00
CA TYR A 72 -2.15 9.29 13.94
C TYR A 72 -1.26 8.14 14.43
N ARG A 73 -0.71 8.22 15.65
CA ARG A 73 0.13 7.17 16.24
C ARG A 73 -0.48 5.76 16.20
N PRO A 74 -1.79 5.56 16.44
CA PRO A 74 -2.41 4.23 16.37
C PRO A 74 -2.30 3.52 15.02
N LEU A 75 -2.01 4.24 13.94
CA LEU A 75 -1.79 3.65 12.61
C LEU A 75 -0.52 2.81 12.51
N LEU A 76 0.45 3.03 13.37
CA LEU A 76 1.73 2.34 13.36
C LEU A 76 1.73 1.21 14.41
N PRO A 77 1.93 -0.06 14.00
CA PRO A 77 2.13 -1.16 14.94
C PRO A 77 3.35 -0.89 15.83
N PRO A 78 3.22 -0.84 17.17
CA PRO A 78 4.36 -0.60 18.06
C PRO A 78 5.48 -1.62 17.89
N GLU A 79 5.12 -2.88 17.62
CA GLU A 79 6.07 -3.99 17.43
C GLU A 79 6.93 -3.75 16.18
N LEU A 80 6.38 -3.17 15.12
CA LEU A 80 7.14 -2.81 13.92
C LEU A 80 8.20 -1.77 14.25
N LEU A 81 7.87 -0.75 15.05
CA LEU A 81 8.81 0.29 15.44
C LEU A 81 9.90 -0.25 16.36
N THR A 82 9.51 -0.99 17.41
CA THR A 82 10.46 -1.52 18.39
C THR A 82 11.43 -2.54 17.80
N SER A 83 11.02 -3.33 16.79
CA SER A 83 11.91 -4.28 16.12
C SER A 83 13.08 -3.60 15.39
N PHE A 84 12.97 -2.30 15.11
CA PHE A 84 14.02 -1.47 14.51
C PHE A 84 14.60 -0.45 15.50
N GLY A 85 14.38 -0.62 16.81
CA GLY A 85 14.92 0.25 17.85
C GLY A 85 14.26 1.63 17.91
N VAL A 86 13.11 1.81 17.28
CA VAL A 86 12.37 3.08 17.29
C VAL A 86 11.36 3.07 18.44
N ASP A 87 11.41 4.09 19.29
CA ASP A 87 10.43 4.28 20.37
C ASP A 87 9.05 4.62 19.80
N PRO A 88 7.99 3.85 20.12
CA PRO A 88 6.67 4.03 19.51
C PRO A 88 5.95 5.33 19.90
N ILE A 89 6.39 5.99 20.98
CA ILE A 89 5.77 7.21 21.49
C ILE A 89 6.44 8.43 20.88
N SER A 90 7.75 8.53 21.00
CA SER A 90 8.54 9.67 20.51
C SER A 90 8.88 9.56 19.02
N TRP A 91 8.77 8.36 18.43
CA TRP A 91 9.18 8.04 17.07
C TRP A 91 10.68 8.26 16.80
N LYS A 92 11.49 8.20 17.85
CA LYS A 92 12.94 8.41 17.82
C LYS A 92 13.70 7.11 18.00
N GLY A 93 14.87 7.05 17.39
CA GLY A 93 15.86 6.02 17.64
C GLY A 93 16.67 6.26 18.92
N PRO A 94 17.58 5.32 19.28
CA PRO A 94 18.40 5.40 20.49
C PRO A 94 19.29 6.65 20.57
N GLY A 95 19.72 7.19 19.42
CA GLY A 95 20.51 8.42 19.33
C GLY A 95 19.67 9.70 19.35
N GLY A 96 18.34 9.60 19.46
CA GLY A 96 17.41 10.74 19.45
C GLY A 96 17.01 11.21 18.06
N GLU A 97 17.47 10.54 17.00
CA GLU A 97 17.11 10.80 15.60
C GLU A 97 15.65 10.43 15.28
N GLN A 98 15.00 11.19 14.41
CA GLN A 98 13.61 11.00 14.03
C GLN A 98 13.49 9.95 12.93
N HIS A 99 12.79 8.84 13.19
CA HIS A 99 12.58 7.73 12.25
C HIS A 99 11.21 7.74 11.58
N VAL A 100 10.25 8.49 12.11
CA VAL A 100 8.89 8.60 11.54
C VAL A 100 8.63 10.05 11.14
N ALA A 101 8.32 10.26 9.87
CA ALA A 101 7.85 11.53 9.35
C ALA A 101 6.33 11.48 9.15
N LEU A 102 5.62 12.49 9.65
CA LEU A 102 4.20 12.72 9.43
C LEU A 102 4.03 13.98 8.58
N SER A 103 3.37 13.83 7.44
CA SER A 103 2.88 14.96 6.63
C SER A 103 1.36 14.99 6.69
N ALA A 104 0.80 16.03 7.31
CA ALA A 104 -0.63 16.21 7.54
C ALA A 104 -0.99 17.70 7.39
N PRO A 105 -0.99 18.25 6.16
CA PRO A 105 -1.22 19.66 5.89
C PRO A 105 -2.61 20.10 6.36
N PRO A 106 -2.77 21.24 7.05
CA PRO A 106 -4.05 21.66 7.63
C PRO A 106 -5.12 22.01 6.58
N ASP A 107 -4.71 22.35 5.38
CA ASP A 107 -5.57 22.70 4.26
C ASP A 107 -6.01 21.52 3.39
N LYS A 108 -5.57 20.31 3.71
CA LYS A 108 -5.80 19.09 2.90
C LYS A 108 -6.36 17.95 3.73
N GLY A 109 -7.26 17.16 3.13
CA GLY A 109 -7.71 15.87 3.64
C GLY A 109 -6.73 14.75 3.26
N LEU A 110 -5.43 14.95 3.52
CA LEU A 110 -4.34 14.05 3.15
C LEU A 110 -3.42 13.83 4.35
N MET A 111 -3.05 12.58 4.59
CA MET A 111 -2.05 12.20 5.59
C MET A 111 -1.06 11.22 4.99
N LYS A 112 0.23 11.43 5.25
CA LYS A 112 1.34 10.53 4.89
C LYS A 112 2.15 10.21 6.13
N LEU A 113 2.39 8.93 6.36
CA LEU A 113 3.32 8.41 7.38
C LEU A 113 4.45 7.68 6.68
N VAL A 114 5.69 8.06 6.98
CA VAL A 114 6.90 7.44 6.46
C VAL A 114 7.77 6.99 7.62
N VAL A 115 8.01 5.70 7.72
CA VAL A 115 8.91 5.10 8.73
C VAL A 115 10.18 4.68 8.04
N ARG A 116 11.36 5.02 8.62
CA ARG A 116 12.67 4.58 8.12
C ARG A 116 13.42 3.84 9.22
N HIS A 117 14.13 2.77 8.88
CA HIS A 117 15.01 2.04 9.79
C HIS A 117 16.30 2.81 10.08
N ALA A 118 16.77 3.63 9.14
CA ALA A 118 17.87 4.59 9.29
C ALA A 118 17.43 5.93 8.66
N VAL A 119 17.91 7.05 9.19
CA VAL A 119 17.48 8.41 8.79
C VAL A 119 17.75 8.69 7.31
N ASP A 120 18.86 8.17 6.79
CA ASP A 120 19.31 8.29 5.41
C ASP A 120 18.89 7.13 4.50
N ALA A 121 18.05 6.21 5.02
CA ALA A 121 17.58 5.07 4.24
C ALA A 121 16.83 5.55 2.99
N ARG A 122 17.26 5.03 1.83
CA ARG A 122 16.62 5.34 0.53
C ARG A 122 15.16 4.91 0.52
N ASP A 123 14.89 3.66 0.93
CA ASP A 123 13.56 3.10 0.94
C ASP A 123 12.92 3.19 2.33
N PRO A 124 11.63 3.52 2.43
CA PRO A 124 10.94 3.47 3.71
C PRO A 124 10.81 2.02 4.21
N LEU A 125 10.91 1.81 5.52
CA LEU A 125 10.51 0.60 6.19
C LEU A 125 8.98 0.40 6.06
N ALA A 126 8.22 1.48 6.30
CA ALA A 126 6.78 1.51 6.06
C ALA A 126 6.35 2.87 5.53
N TYR A 127 5.38 2.86 4.62
CA TYR A 127 4.73 4.05 4.08
C TYR A 127 3.22 3.83 4.08
N LEU A 128 2.48 4.82 4.56
CA LEU A 128 1.02 4.83 4.52
C LEU A 128 0.53 6.19 4.06
N GLU A 129 -0.36 6.20 3.08
CA GLU A 129 -1.06 7.39 2.61
C GLU A 129 -2.57 7.20 2.66
N LEU A 130 -3.25 8.11 3.36
CA LEU A 130 -4.69 8.16 3.48
C LEU A 130 -5.22 9.50 2.97
N VAL A 131 -6.38 9.47 2.31
CA VAL A 131 -7.03 10.68 1.76
C VAL A 131 -8.54 10.62 2.01
N ASP A 132 -9.11 11.74 2.44
CA ASP A 132 -10.57 11.92 2.43
C ASP A 132 -11.11 11.87 1.00
N ASN A 133 -12.25 11.24 0.79
CA ASN A 133 -12.93 11.29 -0.49
C ASN A 133 -14.19 12.17 -0.45
N ALA A 134 -14.77 12.43 -1.63
CA ALA A 134 -15.94 13.28 -1.78
C ALA A 134 -17.22 12.75 -1.09
N PHE A 135 -17.20 11.50 -0.61
CA PHE A 135 -18.35 10.85 0.05
C PHE A 135 -18.14 10.71 1.56
N ASN A 136 -17.29 11.54 2.16
CA ASN A 136 -16.90 11.47 3.57
C ASN A 136 -16.32 10.09 3.98
N GLY A 137 -15.71 9.39 3.05
CA GLY A 137 -15.00 8.14 3.30
C GLY A 137 -13.49 8.33 3.20
N ILE A 138 -12.74 7.31 3.57
CA ILE A 138 -11.28 7.29 3.51
C ILE A 138 -10.79 6.38 2.39
N ASN A 139 -9.95 6.91 1.52
CA ASN A 139 -9.17 6.13 0.56
C ASN A 139 -7.80 5.79 1.17
N VAL A 140 -7.45 4.51 1.14
CA VAL A 140 -6.07 4.06 1.31
C VAL A 140 -5.40 4.14 -0.05
N VAL A 141 -4.57 5.16 -0.24
CA VAL A 141 -3.91 5.44 -1.52
C VAL A 141 -2.74 4.50 -1.72
N LEU A 142 -1.92 4.33 -0.68
CA LEU A 142 -0.75 3.46 -0.73
C LEU A 142 -0.39 2.94 0.66
N LEU A 143 -0.05 1.66 0.72
CA LEU A 143 0.59 1.01 1.86
C LEU A 143 1.79 0.23 1.34
N VAL A 144 2.99 0.56 1.78
CA VAL A 144 4.23 -0.16 1.49
C VAL A 144 4.86 -0.60 2.81
N ILE A 145 5.37 -1.82 2.85
CA ILE A 145 6.16 -2.36 3.96
C ILE A 145 7.32 -3.12 3.35
N ASN A 146 8.54 -2.63 3.57
CA ASN A 146 9.76 -3.21 3.03
C ASN A 146 10.59 -3.86 4.13
N ASP A 147 11.26 -4.93 3.79
CA ASP A 147 12.34 -5.50 4.59
C ASP A 147 13.65 -4.79 4.22
N PRO A 148 14.24 -3.97 5.13
CA PRO A 148 15.45 -3.22 4.83
C PRO A 148 16.69 -4.13 4.65
N ASP A 149 16.66 -5.35 5.21
CA ASP A 149 17.77 -6.30 5.13
C ASP A 149 17.72 -7.13 3.83
N SER A 150 16.59 -7.05 3.08
CA SER A 150 16.47 -7.75 1.80
C SER A 150 17.20 -7.00 0.68
N PRO A 151 17.69 -7.72 -0.37
CA PRO A 151 18.24 -7.09 -1.55
C PRO A 151 17.28 -6.08 -2.18
N ARG A 152 17.85 -4.98 -2.71
CA ARG A 152 17.09 -3.97 -3.46
C ARG A 152 17.21 -4.22 -4.96
N TYR A 153 16.07 -4.05 -5.64
CA TYR A 153 15.96 -4.10 -7.10
C TYR A 153 15.47 -2.75 -7.61
N ASP A 154 16.20 -2.15 -8.56
CA ASP A 154 15.91 -0.80 -9.08
C ASP A 154 14.74 -0.78 -10.09
N THR A 155 13.61 -1.43 -9.74
CA THR A 155 12.38 -1.47 -10.56
C THR A 155 11.68 -0.11 -10.64
N ASP A 156 11.99 0.79 -9.71
CA ASP A 156 11.48 2.15 -9.59
C ASP A 156 12.31 3.19 -10.35
N SER A 157 13.46 2.80 -10.89
CA SER A 157 14.39 3.69 -11.59
C SER A 157 14.80 3.11 -12.94
N SER A 158 14.78 3.93 -14.00
CA SER A 158 15.34 3.56 -15.29
C SER A 158 16.87 3.40 -15.21
N PRO A 159 17.53 2.78 -16.19
CA PRO A 159 19.01 2.73 -16.25
C PRO A 159 19.67 4.13 -16.18
N GLU A 160 18.97 5.17 -16.63
CA GLU A 160 19.41 6.58 -16.59
C GLU A 160 19.10 7.25 -15.26
N GLY A 161 18.44 6.57 -14.31
CA GLY A 161 18.09 7.06 -12.99
C GLY A 161 16.78 7.84 -12.92
N GLU A 162 15.98 7.82 -13.99
CA GLU A 162 14.65 8.43 -14.01
C GLU A 162 13.62 7.50 -13.36
N ASN A 163 12.59 8.08 -12.74
CA ASN A 163 11.52 7.33 -12.10
C ASN A 163 10.67 6.57 -13.14
N THR A 164 10.46 5.27 -12.94
CA THR A 164 9.69 4.41 -13.86
C THR A 164 8.19 4.61 -13.77
N LEU A 165 7.68 5.24 -12.70
CA LEU A 165 6.24 5.38 -12.41
C LEU A 165 5.51 4.03 -12.50
N PHE A 166 6.02 3.02 -11.79
CA PHE A 166 5.53 1.63 -11.85
C PHE A 166 5.59 1.01 -13.27
N GLY A 167 6.58 1.43 -14.09
CA GLY A 167 6.72 0.94 -15.45
C GLY A 167 5.74 1.53 -16.48
N THR A 168 5.01 2.61 -16.12
CA THR A 168 4.04 3.26 -17.03
C THR A 168 4.69 4.24 -17.99
N VAL A 169 5.83 4.83 -17.65
CA VAL A 169 6.56 5.81 -18.49
C VAL A 169 7.88 5.21 -18.97
N HIS A 170 8.66 4.66 -18.07
CA HIS A 170 9.93 3.99 -18.37
C HIS A 170 9.95 2.61 -17.70
N ARG A 171 10.73 1.67 -18.25
CA ARG A 171 10.92 0.33 -17.65
C ARG A 171 12.41 0.01 -17.52
N ASN A 172 12.78 -0.52 -16.38
CA ASN A 172 14.08 -1.15 -16.16
C ASN A 172 13.90 -2.68 -16.25
N ARG A 173 13.84 -3.21 -17.48
CA ARG A 173 13.52 -4.63 -17.73
C ARG A 173 14.51 -5.57 -17.07
N GLU A 174 15.77 -5.21 -16.97
CA GLU A 174 16.80 -6.01 -16.31
C GLU A 174 16.55 -6.11 -14.80
N ALA A 175 16.30 -4.97 -14.14
CA ALA A 175 15.94 -4.94 -12.72
C ALA A 175 14.60 -5.63 -12.44
N GLU A 176 13.60 -5.46 -13.32
CA GLU A 176 12.30 -6.14 -13.22
C GLU A 176 12.46 -7.67 -13.34
N GLN A 177 13.28 -8.16 -14.27
CA GLN A 177 13.56 -9.58 -14.41
C GLN A 177 14.26 -10.14 -13.18
N ALA A 178 15.29 -9.45 -12.67
CA ALA A 178 15.98 -9.84 -11.45
C ALA A 178 15.04 -9.86 -10.23
N ALA A 179 14.16 -8.87 -10.11
CA ALA A 179 13.13 -8.81 -9.07
C ALA A 179 12.13 -9.97 -9.19
N MET A 180 11.68 -10.30 -10.41
CA MET A 180 10.79 -11.43 -10.67
C MET A 180 11.45 -12.75 -10.27
N GLU A 181 12.70 -12.98 -10.65
CA GLU A 181 13.46 -14.19 -10.32
C GLU A 181 13.70 -14.32 -8.81
N ALA A 182 13.83 -13.19 -8.10
CA ALA A 182 13.88 -13.14 -6.64
C ALA A 182 12.50 -13.29 -5.97
N GLY A 183 11.43 -13.50 -6.74
CA GLY A 183 10.08 -13.71 -6.22
C GLY A 183 9.34 -12.44 -5.81
N LEU A 184 9.75 -11.25 -6.27
CA LEU A 184 9.04 -10.00 -6.06
C LEU A 184 7.88 -9.87 -7.08
N ALA A 185 6.88 -9.07 -6.73
CA ALA A 185 5.82 -8.65 -7.65
C ALA A 185 6.20 -7.36 -8.39
N PRO A 186 5.53 -7.04 -9.52
CA PRO A 186 5.72 -5.76 -10.21
C PRO A 186 5.57 -4.58 -9.26
N GLY A 187 6.48 -3.61 -9.35
CA GLY A 187 6.51 -2.41 -8.51
C GLY A 187 7.12 -2.58 -7.12
N GLN A 188 7.50 -3.79 -6.71
CA GLN A 188 8.25 -4.00 -5.49
C GLN A 188 9.76 -3.80 -5.74
N VAL A 189 10.38 -3.02 -4.86
CA VAL A 189 11.85 -2.80 -4.86
C VAL A 189 12.58 -3.72 -3.87
N ARG A 190 11.85 -4.25 -2.88
CA ARG A 190 12.33 -5.17 -1.83
C ARG A 190 11.25 -6.16 -1.44
N THR A 191 11.62 -7.23 -0.76
CA THR A 191 10.63 -8.11 -0.11
C THR A 191 9.94 -7.38 1.05
N GLY A 192 8.72 -7.80 1.39
CA GLY A 192 7.98 -7.24 2.52
C GLY A 192 8.22 -7.99 3.83
N LEU A 193 8.12 -7.31 4.95
CA LEU A 193 8.28 -7.83 6.32
C LEU A 193 7.16 -8.75 6.82
N ARG A 194 6.19 -9.16 5.98
CA ARG A 194 4.98 -9.93 6.38
C ARG A 194 4.12 -9.25 7.45
N ALA A 195 4.28 -7.93 7.64
CA ALA A 195 3.55 -7.14 8.63
C ALA A 195 2.22 -6.57 8.13
N SER A 196 1.79 -6.92 6.91
CA SER A 196 0.57 -6.37 6.28
C SER A 196 -0.70 -6.65 7.09
N ARG A 197 -0.79 -7.80 7.77
CA ARG A 197 -1.93 -8.14 8.63
C ARG A 197 -1.99 -7.22 9.86
N ALA A 198 -0.86 -6.99 10.53
CA ALA A 198 -0.81 -6.08 11.67
C ALA A 198 -1.13 -4.65 11.24
N ALA A 199 -0.53 -4.16 10.16
CA ALA A 199 -0.83 -2.84 9.61
C ALA A 199 -2.31 -2.68 9.27
N LEU A 200 -2.95 -3.69 8.67
CA LEU A 200 -4.39 -3.66 8.40
C LEU A 200 -5.21 -3.58 9.69
N GLN A 201 -4.87 -4.34 10.72
CA GLN A 201 -5.58 -4.31 12.01
C GLN A 201 -5.51 -2.92 12.65
N HIS A 202 -4.33 -2.28 12.65
CA HIS A 202 -4.15 -0.93 13.15
C HIS A 202 -4.92 0.11 12.33
N LEU A 203 -4.91 -0.02 11.00
CA LEU A 203 -5.71 0.81 10.11
C LEU A 203 -7.22 0.66 10.37
N GLU A 204 -7.72 -0.58 10.47
CA GLU A 204 -9.13 -0.84 10.76
C GLU A 204 -9.54 -0.24 12.11
N ALA A 205 -8.70 -0.42 13.15
CA ALA A 205 -8.95 0.15 14.47
C ALA A 205 -9.00 1.69 14.43
N PHE A 206 -8.05 2.33 13.76
CA PHE A 206 -8.02 3.77 13.59
C PHE A 206 -9.28 4.28 12.87
N LEU A 207 -9.70 3.64 11.80
CA LEU A 207 -10.91 4.03 11.06
C LEU A 207 -12.19 3.80 11.87
N MET A 208 -12.24 2.76 12.72
CA MET A 208 -13.34 2.57 13.67
C MET A 208 -13.40 3.71 14.69
N LEU A 209 -12.26 4.18 15.20
CA LEU A 209 -12.20 5.33 16.10
C LEU A 209 -12.71 6.62 15.43
N MET A 210 -12.50 6.78 14.13
CA MET A 210 -13.05 7.85 13.31
C MET A 210 -14.56 7.69 13.02
N GLY A 211 -15.17 6.54 13.37
CA GLY A 211 -16.58 6.25 13.11
C GLY A 211 -16.89 5.72 11.71
N HIS A 212 -15.88 5.30 10.95
CA HIS A 212 -16.08 4.66 9.65
C HIS A 212 -16.49 3.19 9.79
N GLU A 213 -17.27 2.68 8.81
CA GLU A 213 -17.62 1.26 8.70
C GLU A 213 -16.84 0.54 7.60
N LEU A 214 -16.25 1.30 6.69
CA LEU A 214 -15.50 0.80 5.55
C LEU A 214 -14.48 1.82 5.07
N PHE A 215 -13.53 1.36 4.26
CA PHE A 215 -12.61 2.22 3.50
C PHE A 215 -12.48 1.76 2.06
N TYR A 216 -11.89 2.61 1.23
CA TYR A 216 -11.76 2.42 -0.21
C TYR A 216 -10.30 2.25 -0.60
N MET A 217 -10.06 1.53 -1.69
CA MET A 217 -8.73 1.30 -2.24
C MET A 217 -8.78 1.06 -3.75
N GLU A 218 -7.73 1.46 -4.46
CA GLU A 218 -7.52 1.17 -5.87
C GLU A 218 -6.23 0.33 -6.00
N PRO A 219 -6.33 -0.97 -6.31
CA PRO A 219 -5.15 -1.80 -6.46
C PRO A 219 -4.38 -1.41 -7.72
N LEU A 220 -3.13 -0.97 -7.56
CA LEU A 220 -2.26 -0.58 -8.66
C LEU A 220 -1.78 -1.79 -9.50
N THR A 221 -1.81 -2.99 -8.92
CA THR A 221 -1.35 -4.23 -9.57
C THR A 221 -2.30 -5.39 -9.31
N TYR A 222 -2.22 -6.41 -10.16
CA TYR A 222 -2.98 -7.65 -9.99
C TYR A 222 -2.71 -8.32 -8.63
N VAL A 223 -1.45 -8.33 -8.18
CA VAL A 223 -1.09 -8.85 -6.84
C VAL A 223 -1.81 -8.09 -5.74
N ALA A 224 -1.85 -6.75 -5.82
CA ALA A 224 -2.53 -5.93 -4.81
C ALA A 224 -4.03 -6.26 -4.74
N ALA A 225 -4.71 -6.45 -5.90
CA ALA A 225 -6.12 -6.83 -5.94
C ALA A 225 -6.36 -8.18 -5.25
N ILE A 226 -5.57 -9.21 -5.56
CA ILE A 226 -5.69 -10.54 -4.92
C ILE A 226 -5.37 -10.48 -3.43
N LEU A 227 -4.38 -9.68 -3.01
CA LEU A 227 -4.08 -9.50 -1.58
C LEU A 227 -5.24 -8.83 -0.85
N PHE A 228 -5.89 -7.83 -1.46
CA PHE A 228 -7.06 -7.18 -0.88
C PHE A 228 -8.25 -8.13 -0.78
N GLU A 229 -8.49 -9.02 -1.76
CA GLU A 229 -9.48 -10.10 -1.63
C GLU A 229 -9.18 -10.98 -0.40
N ARG A 230 -7.93 -11.43 -0.26
CA ARG A 230 -7.49 -12.27 0.87
C ARG A 230 -7.59 -11.55 2.22
N MET A 231 -7.51 -10.22 2.22
CA MET A 231 -7.79 -9.38 3.39
C MET A 231 -9.28 -9.15 3.62
N GLY A 232 -10.15 -9.69 2.78
CA GLY A 232 -11.60 -9.64 2.90
C GLY A 232 -12.24 -8.41 2.28
N ALA A 233 -11.59 -7.78 1.30
CA ALA A 233 -12.19 -6.72 0.50
C ALA A 233 -13.14 -7.27 -0.57
N SER A 234 -13.99 -6.38 -1.11
CA SER A 234 -14.89 -6.66 -2.24
C SER A 234 -14.72 -5.60 -3.32
N TYR A 235 -15.13 -5.94 -4.53
CA TYR A 235 -15.09 -5.02 -5.66
C TYR A 235 -16.28 -4.08 -5.68
N MET A 236 -16.03 -2.81 -5.88
CA MET A 236 -17.02 -1.85 -6.35
C MET A 236 -17.06 -1.82 -7.88
N ASN A 237 -15.87 -1.97 -8.49
CA ASN A 237 -15.69 -2.09 -9.94
C ASN A 237 -14.51 -3.01 -10.25
N GLY A 238 -14.51 -3.62 -11.45
CA GLY A 238 -13.40 -4.44 -11.94
C GLY A 238 -13.48 -5.93 -11.62
N ARG A 239 -14.48 -6.42 -10.85
CA ARG A 239 -14.63 -7.84 -10.55
C ARG A 239 -14.71 -8.71 -11.81
N ARG A 240 -15.48 -8.27 -12.81
CA ARG A 240 -15.63 -8.98 -14.09
C ARG A 240 -14.31 -9.11 -14.84
N LEU A 241 -13.45 -8.08 -14.80
CA LEU A 241 -12.12 -8.16 -15.37
C LEU A 241 -11.28 -9.23 -14.67
N MET A 242 -11.31 -9.28 -13.34
CA MET A 242 -10.57 -10.30 -12.56
C MET A 242 -11.02 -11.72 -12.88
N GLU A 243 -12.34 -11.94 -12.98
CA GLU A 243 -12.93 -13.23 -13.38
C GLU A 243 -12.56 -13.60 -14.82
N THR A 244 -12.53 -12.63 -15.74
CA THR A 244 -12.06 -12.83 -17.12
C THR A 244 -10.57 -13.18 -17.15
N ILE A 245 -9.74 -12.49 -16.39
CA ILE A 245 -8.30 -12.78 -16.27
C ILE A 245 -8.11 -14.22 -15.78
N ASP A 246 -8.83 -14.66 -14.75
CA ASP A 246 -8.70 -16.04 -14.27
C ASP A 246 -9.09 -17.06 -15.36
N ALA A 247 -10.22 -16.85 -16.02
CA ALA A 247 -10.69 -17.76 -17.07
C ALA A 247 -9.71 -17.84 -18.25
N GLU A 248 -9.19 -16.71 -18.71
CA GLU A 248 -8.31 -16.63 -19.88
C GLU A 248 -6.86 -17.06 -19.60
N PHE A 249 -6.40 -17.06 -18.34
CA PHE A 249 -5.11 -17.66 -17.97
C PHE A 249 -5.18 -19.17 -17.80
N ARG A 250 -6.35 -19.80 -17.80
CA ARG A 250 -6.47 -21.28 -17.73
C ARG A 250 -6.09 -21.92 -19.06
N PRO A 251 -5.60 -23.20 -19.07
CA PRO A 251 -5.27 -23.90 -20.30
C PRO A 251 -6.39 -23.81 -21.34
N GLY A 252 -6.04 -23.39 -22.54
CA GLY A 252 -6.97 -23.13 -23.66
C GLY A 252 -7.53 -21.70 -23.73
N GLY A 253 -7.27 -20.86 -22.73
CA GLY A 253 -7.62 -19.43 -22.78
C GLY A 253 -6.59 -18.60 -23.56
N LYS A 254 -7.00 -17.42 -24.03
CA LYS A 254 -6.14 -16.55 -24.86
C LYS A 254 -4.90 -16.05 -24.13
N LEU A 255 -5.02 -15.69 -22.84
CA LEU A 255 -3.87 -15.25 -22.05
C LEU A 255 -2.91 -16.42 -21.80
N TYR A 256 -3.43 -17.63 -21.58
CA TYR A 256 -2.59 -18.83 -21.46
C TYR A 256 -1.79 -19.10 -22.73
N GLU A 257 -2.42 -19.01 -23.91
CA GLU A 257 -1.71 -19.21 -25.19
C GLU A 257 -0.69 -18.11 -25.49
N ALA A 258 -0.94 -16.87 -24.99
CA ALA A 258 -0.02 -15.75 -25.10
C ALA A 258 1.17 -15.81 -24.13
N LEU A 259 1.23 -16.80 -23.23
CA LEU A 259 2.44 -17.13 -22.45
C LEU A 259 3.39 -17.95 -23.31
N ASP A 260 3.91 -17.32 -24.35
CA ASP A 260 4.67 -17.94 -25.45
C ASP A 260 6.19 -17.89 -25.28
N GLY A 261 6.68 -17.33 -24.16
CA GLY A 261 8.10 -17.15 -23.89
C GLY A 261 8.74 -16.00 -24.66
N SER A 262 7.97 -15.15 -25.36
CA SER A 262 8.48 -14.00 -26.12
C SER A 262 9.19 -12.98 -25.25
N THR A 263 8.89 -12.94 -23.95
CA THR A 263 9.58 -12.16 -22.94
C THR A 263 9.83 -12.99 -21.68
N PRO A 264 10.77 -12.60 -20.80
CA PRO A 264 10.98 -13.27 -19.50
C PRO A 264 9.71 -13.32 -18.64
N PHE A 265 8.78 -12.40 -18.87
CA PHE A 265 7.53 -12.22 -18.11
C PHE A 265 6.35 -13.05 -18.66
N ARG A 266 6.51 -13.78 -19.78
CA ARG A 266 5.46 -14.55 -20.46
C ARG A 266 5.80 -16.03 -20.53
N ARG A 267 6.03 -16.67 -19.37
CA ARG A 267 6.36 -18.09 -19.29
C ARG A 267 5.11 -18.93 -19.01
N LYS A 268 4.96 -20.07 -19.67
CA LYS A 268 3.80 -20.97 -19.57
C LYS A 268 3.48 -21.36 -18.11
N GLU A 269 4.50 -21.72 -17.34
CA GLU A 269 4.38 -22.14 -15.93
C GLU A 269 3.84 -21.05 -15.00
N GLN A 270 3.90 -19.77 -15.41
CA GLN A 270 3.46 -18.65 -14.59
C GLN A 270 1.94 -18.52 -14.45
N TRP A 271 1.15 -19.25 -15.26
CA TRP A 271 -0.30 -19.14 -15.24
C TRP A 271 -0.95 -19.54 -13.90
N GLN A 272 -0.29 -20.39 -13.12
CA GLN A 272 -0.79 -20.88 -11.81
C GLN A 272 -0.45 -19.95 -10.65
N THR A 273 0.49 -19.01 -10.83
CA THR A 273 0.96 -18.17 -9.75
C THR A 273 0.43 -16.75 -9.85
N ILE A 274 0.12 -16.15 -8.70
CA ILE A 274 -0.35 -14.75 -8.62
C ILE A 274 0.73 -13.81 -9.15
N ARG A 275 2.00 -14.04 -8.77
CA ARG A 275 3.12 -13.21 -9.22
C ARG A 275 3.40 -13.37 -10.71
N GLY A 276 3.33 -14.60 -11.22
CA GLY A 276 3.53 -14.87 -12.65
C GLY A 276 2.51 -14.16 -13.51
N ARG A 277 1.20 -14.28 -13.18
CA ARG A 277 0.14 -13.53 -13.86
C ARG A 277 0.37 -12.02 -13.77
N ALA A 278 0.78 -11.52 -12.60
CA ALA A 278 1.02 -10.09 -12.41
C ALA A 278 2.16 -9.58 -13.30
N TRP A 279 3.25 -10.33 -13.44
CA TRP A 279 4.34 -9.96 -14.34
C TRP A 279 3.92 -9.98 -15.82
N ALA A 280 3.15 -10.98 -16.25
CA ALA A 280 2.60 -11.02 -17.60
C ALA A 280 1.64 -9.84 -17.87
N ILE A 281 0.79 -9.49 -16.88
CA ILE A 281 -0.12 -8.32 -16.97
C ILE A 281 0.69 -7.03 -17.04
N HIS A 282 1.70 -6.88 -16.22
CA HIS A 282 2.61 -5.73 -16.26
C HIS A 282 3.36 -5.62 -17.59
N ASP A 283 3.61 -6.75 -18.26
CA ASP A 283 4.21 -6.82 -19.60
C ASP A 283 3.18 -6.61 -20.74
N GLY A 284 1.95 -6.23 -20.43
CA GLY A 284 0.93 -5.86 -21.39
C GLY A 284 0.18 -7.05 -22.01
N ILE A 285 0.16 -8.24 -21.41
CA ILE A 285 -0.52 -9.41 -21.96
C ILE A 285 -2.04 -9.22 -22.12
N LEU A 286 -2.65 -8.30 -21.36
CA LEU A 286 -4.10 -8.02 -21.43
C LEU A 286 -4.54 -7.46 -22.79
N ASP A 287 -3.64 -6.90 -23.59
CA ASP A 287 -3.95 -6.41 -24.95
C ASP A 287 -4.47 -7.54 -25.85
N VAL A 288 -4.10 -8.80 -25.58
CA VAL A 288 -4.58 -9.98 -26.34
C VAL A 288 -6.09 -10.20 -26.23
N ILE A 289 -6.68 -9.67 -25.17
CA ILE A 289 -8.13 -9.75 -24.91
C ILE A 289 -8.80 -8.38 -24.94
N ASP A 290 -8.16 -7.38 -25.55
CA ASP A 290 -8.65 -5.99 -25.63
C ASP A 290 -8.99 -5.40 -24.24
N GLN A 291 -8.21 -5.74 -23.22
CA GLN A 291 -8.38 -5.24 -21.84
C GLN A 291 -7.13 -4.49 -21.38
N ARG A 292 -7.30 -3.68 -20.34
CA ARG A 292 -6.22 -2.97 -19.65
C ARG A 292 -6.42 -3.07 -18.16
N TRP A 293 -5.30 -2.98 -17.41
CA TRP A 293 -5.34 -2.87 -15.95
C TRP A 293 -5.73 -1.44 -15.57
N ASP A 294 -7.04 -1.17 -15.48
CA ASP A 294 -7.58 0.14 -15.17
C ASP A 294 -8.94 0.04 -14.45
N GLY A 295 -9.29 1.08 -13.70
CA GLY A 295 -10.60 1.28 -13.11
C GLY A 295 -11.02 0.26 -12.05
N ILE A 296 -10.09 -0.54 -11.51
CA ILE A 296 -10.41 -1.48 -10.43
C ILE A 296 -10.53 -0.72 -9.13
N ARG A 297 -11.71 -0.82 -8.50
CA ARG A 297 -12.01 -0.18 -7.22
C ARG A 297 -12.54 -1.20 -6.25
N MET A 298 -12.00 -1.17 -5.04
CA MET A 298 -12.36 -2.09 -3.98
C MET A 298 -12.75 -1.35 -2.71
N THR A 299 -13.50 -2.02 -1.87
CA THR A 299 -13.87 -1.55 -0.54
C THR A 299 -13.68 -2.66 0.48
N LYS A 300 -13.29 -2.29 1.69
CA LYS A 300 -13.15 -3.21 2.81
C LYS A 300 -14.05 -2.77 3.96
N ARG A 301 -15.04 -3.58 4.32
CA ARG A 301 -15.82 -3.39 5.54
C ARG A 301 -14.98 -3.78 6.75
N LEU A 302 -14.92 -2.89 7.74
CA LEU A 302 -14.11 -3.06 8.94
C LEU A 302 -14.55 -4.31 9.72
N GLY A 303 -13.59 -5.14 10.05
CA GLY A 303 -13.79 -6.38 10.79
C GLY A 303 -14.64 -7.44 10.08
N ARG A 304 -14.90 -7.32 8.78
CA ARG A 304 -15.66 -8.33 8.00
C ARG A 304 -14.83 -8.84 6.82
N ASN A 305 -15.05 -10.10 6.46
CA ASN A 305 -14.50 -10.70 5.26
C ASN A 305 -15.64 -10.85 4.23
N ALA A 306 -15.43 -10.29 3.02
CA ALA A 306 -16.41 -10.39 1.93
C ALA A 306 -16.44 -11.76 1.25
N GLY A 307 -15.43 -12.60 1.49
CA GLY A 307 -15.35 -13.94 0.89
C GLY A 307 -15.12 -13.96 -0.61
N VAL A 308 -14.68 -12.84 -1.19
CA VAL A 308 -14.36 -12.78 -2.64
C VAL A 308 -13.03 -13.49 -2.88
N ASN A 309 -12.99 -14.30 -3.91
CA ASN A 309 -11.79 -14.99 -4.38
C ASN A 309 -11.91 -15.23 -5.88
N THR A 310 -11.27 -14.38 -6.68
CA THR A 310 -11.30 -14.46 -8.16
C THR A 310 -10.20 -15.34 -8.73
N PHE A 311 -9.30 -15.85 -7.89
CA PHE A 311 -8.29 -16.84 -8.26
C PHE A 311 -8.15 -17.89 -7.14
N PRO A 312 -9.15 -18.84 -7.04
CA PRO A 312 -9.21 -19.81 -5.94
C PRO A 312 -8.02 -20.75 -5.88
N ASP A 313 -7.48 -21.15 -7.05
CA ASP A 313 -6.35 -22.08 -7.16
C ASP A 313 -4.99 -21.37 -7.22
N GLY A 314 -4.97 -20.05 -6.99
CA GLY A 314 -3.77 -19.21 -7.14
C GLY A 314 -2.70 -19.43 -6.08
N GLU A 315 -1.52 -19.84 -6.51
CA GLU A 315 -0.32 -19.93 -5.67
C GLU A 315 0.36 -18.56 -5.55
N TYR A 316 1.01 -18.32 -4.36
CA TYR A 316 1.66 -17.03 -4.10
C TYR A 316 3.17 -17.12 -4.24
#